data_1cf4a6cca07714858fd40ee75f41fc63
#
_entry.id   1cf4a6cca07714858fd40ee75f41fc63
#
_cell.length_a   1.000
_cell.length_b   1.000
_cell.length_c   1.000
_cell.angle_alpha   90.00
_cell.angle_beta   90.00
_cell.angle_gamma   90.00
#
_symmetry.space_group_name_H-M   'P 1'
#
loop_
_entity.id
_entity.type
_entity.pdbx_description
1 polymer ?
#
loop_
_entity_poly.entity_id
_entity_poly.type
_entity_poly.pdbx_seq_one_letter_code
_entity_poly.pdbx_strand_id
1 'polypeptide(L)'
;MRGWAGGSVGVCRMNIVCTFLGKTKSVSVPHTMVTIGRKSSKGKPELDLGEDKSVSRKHAKIWEEEGEYWIEDLGSRLGTWVNGLRRTKIKVKFGDRITVGKTRLQLLPSNVGELSKE
;
A
#
# COMPACT_ATOMS: atom_id res chain seq x y z
N MET A 1 -29.31 -6.42 -9.45
CA MET A 1 -29.05 -6.27 -9.68
C MET A 1 -28.40 -5.88 -9.65
N ARG A 2 -28.33 -6.02 -9.36
CA ARG A 2 -27.79 -5.80 -9.46
C ARG A 2 -26.86 -5.39 -9.35
N GLY A 3 -26.69 -5.64 -9.06
CA GLY A 3 -25.88 -5.36 -9.09
C GLY A 3 -25.10 -5.03 -9.07
N TRP A 4 -25.26 -5.09 -9.09
CA TRP A 4 -24.52 -4.87 -9.42
C TRP A 4 -23.88 -4.31 -9.13
N ALA A 5 -23.89 -4.32 -8.81
CA ALA A 5 -23.34 -3.83 -8.66
C ALA A 5 -22.57 -3.50 -8.50
N GLY A 6 -22.60 -3.77 -8.42
CA GLY A 6 -21.87 -3.55 -8.35
C GLY A 6 -21.15 -3.27 -8.29
N GLY A 7 -21.13 -3.31 -8.51
CA GLY A 7 -20.37 -2.95 -8.61
C GLY A 7 -19.73 -2.64 -8.01
N SER A 8 -19.94 -2.52 -7.58
CA SER A 8 -19.27 -2.12 -7.05
C SER A 8 -18.41 -2.18 -6.80
N VAL A 9 -18.90 -2.41 -6.77
CA VAL A 9 -18.16 -2.60 -6.56
C VAL A 9 -17.05 -2.60 -6.72
N GLY A 10 -17.12 -3.15 -6.99
CA GLY A 10 -15.89 -3.34 -7.29
C GLY A 10 -14.93 -2.46 -6.95
N VAL A 11 -15.23 -1.74 -6.36
CA VAL A 11 -14.31 -0.80 -6.12
C VAL A 11 -13.58 -1.08 -4.90
N CYS A 12 -12.77 -2.07 -4.94
CA CYS A 12 -11.84 -2.27 -3.89
C CYS A 12 -10.74 -1.33 -4.10
N ARG A 13 -10.85 -0.20 -3.52
CA ARG A 13 -9.85 0.80 -3.62
C ARG A 13 -8.94 0.68 -2.41
N MET A 14 -7.66 0.81 -2.61
CA MET A 14 -6.70 0.73 -1.52
C MET A 14 -6.22 2.14 -1.23
N ASN A 15 -6.42 2.62 -0.02
CA ASN A 15 -5.95 3.94 0.39
C ASN A 15 -4.72 3.76 1.26
N ILE A 16 -3.65 4.45 0.92
CA ILE A 16 -2.39 4.32 1.62
C ILE A 16 -1.89 5.70 2.00
N VAL A 17 -1.53 5.86 3.26
CA VAL A 17 -0.94 7.11 3.73
C VAL A 17 0.55 6.89 3.82
N CYS A 18 1.31 7.75 3.13
CA CYS A 18 2.76 7.65 3.07
C CYS A 18 3.38 8.84 3.79
N THR A 19 4.31 8.57 4.69
CA THR A 19 5.01 9.63 5.41
C THR A 19 6.51 9.47 5.20
N PHE A 20 7.15 10.52 4.69
CA PHE A 20 8.59 10.52 4.44
C PHE A 20 9.13 11.89 4.79
N LEU A 21 10.12 11.94 5.69
CA LEU A 21 10.75 13.19 6.11
C LEU A 21 9.72 14.22 6.56
N GLY A 22 8.75 13.78 7.34
CA GLY A 22 7.75 14.68 7.87
C GLY A 22 6.66 15.08 6.91
N LYS A 23 6.73 14.65 5.67
CA LYS A 23 5.72 14.97 4.67
C LYS A 23 4.81 13.78 4.49
N THR A 24 3.52 14.03 4.50
CA THR A 24 2.51 12.98 4.41
C THR A 24 1.66 13.19 3.17
N LYS A 25 1.39 12.12 2.46
CA LYS A 25 0.47 12.17 1.34
C LYS A 25 -0.40 10.92 1.36
N SER A 26 -1.59 11.04 0.81
CA SER A 26 -2.52 9.94 0.69
C SER A 26 -2.60 9.51 -0.76
N VAL A 27 -2.56 8.23 -0.99
CA VAL A 27 -2.65 7.68 -2.33
C VAL A 27 -3.81 6.70 -2.36
N SER A 28 -4.69 6.86 -3.33
CA SER A 28 -5.82 5.96 -3.50
C SER A 28 -5.62 5.18 -4.78
N VAL A 29 -5.56 3.87 -4.67
CA VAL A 29 -5.29 3.01 -5.82
C VAL A 29 -6.49 2.13 -6.06
N PRO A 30 -7.10 2.18 -7.24
CA PRO A 30 -8.29 1.38 -7.53
C PRO A 30 -7.93 -0.03 -7.96
N HIS A 31 -7.07 -0.68 -7.21
CA HIS A 31 -6.62 -2.03 -7.52
C HIS A 31 -6.62 -2.86 -6.28
N THR A 32 -6.67 -4.18 -6.47
CA THR A 32 -6.54 -5.10 -5.36
C THR A 32 -5.10 -5.48 -5.10
N MET A 33 -4.17 -4.97 -5.90
CA MET A 33 -2.75 -5.22 -5.71
C MET A 33 -1.98 -3.96 -6.07
N VAL A 34 -1.03 -3.60 -5.23
CA VAL A 34 -0.22 -2.40 -5.40
C VAL A 34 1.24 -2.79 -5.26
N THR A 35 2.06 -2.43 -6.25
CA THR A 35 3.49 -2.62 -6.12
C THR A 35 4.10 -1.34 -5.58
N ILE A 36 5.07 -1.50 -4.70
CA ILE A 36 5.72 -0.39 -4.01
C ILE A 36 7.18 -0.38 -4.41
N GLY A 37 7.68 0.79 -4.77
CA GLY A 37 9.07 0.88 -5.16
C GLY A 37 9.40 2.25 -5.70
N ARG A 38 10.34 2.29 -6.63
CA ARG A 38 10.77 3.53 -7.28
C ARG A 38 10.74 3.36 -8.79
N LYS A 39 10.36 4.42 -9.46
CA LYS A 39 10.36 4.43 -10.91
C LYS A 39 11.76 4.09 -11.43
N SER A 40 11.82 3.32 -12.47
CA SER A 40 13.09 2.95 -13.11
C SER A 40 12.87 2.88 -14.60
N SER A 41 13.94 2.58 -15.34
CA SER A 41 13.84 2.44 -16.79
C SER A 41 12.97 1.26 -17.17
N LYS A 42 12.71 0.35 -16.25
CA LYS A 42 11.91 -0.82 -16.54
C LYS A 42 10.45 -0.65 -16.17
N GLY A 43 10.09 0.48 -15.59
CA GLY A 43 8.69 0.71 -15.28
C GLY A 43 8.52 1.55 -14.03
N LYS A 44 7.25 1.74 -13.70
CA LYS A 44 6.86 2.56 -12.58
C LYS A 44 5.90 1.77 -11.70
N PRO A 45 6.18 1.66 -10.39
CA PRO A 45 5.25 0.97 -9.49
C PRO A 45 3.99 1.79 -9.28
N GLU A 46 2.91 1.15 -8.87
CA GLU A 46 1.69 1.88 -8.57
C GLU A 46 1.91 2.88 -7.44
N LEU A 47 2.73 2.52 -6.47
CA LEU A 47 3.09 3.44 -5.40
C LEU A 47 4.57 3.76 -5.57
N ASP A 48 4.83 4.92 -6.17
CA ASP A 48 6.19 5.35 -6.48
C ASP A 48 6.73 6.20 -5.34
N LEU A 49 7.68 5.68 -4.62
CA LEU A 49 8.31 6.36 -3.49
C LEU A 49 9.69 6.88 -3.89
N GLY A 50 9.77 7.46 -5.07
CA GLY A 50 11.05 7.85 -5.64
C GLY A 50 11.80 8.90 -4.86
N GLU A 51 11.14 9.63 -3.98
CA GLU A 51 11.85 10.60 -3.16
C GLU A 51 12.72 9.95 -2.09
N ASP A 52 12.40 8.70 -1.76
CA ASP A 52 13.16 7.97 -0.73
C ASP A 52 14.13 7.04 -1.41
N LYS A 53 15.40 7.43 -1.44
CA LYS A 53 16.40 6.65 -2.13
C LYS A 53 16.71 5.33 -1.45
N SER A 54 16.25 5.14 -0.22
CA SER A 54 16.47 3.87 0.47
C SER A 54 15.42 2.84 0.09
N VAL A 55 14.39 3.22 -0.67
CA VAL A 55 13.39 2.27 -1.15
C VAL A 55 13.94 1.62 -2.42
N SER A 56 13.86 0.30 -2.49
CA SER A 56 14.30 -0.44 -3.67
C SER A 56 13.34 -0.24 -4.82
N ARG A 57 13.81 -0.42 -6.05
CA ARG A 57 12.95 -0.25 -7.21
C ARG A 57 11.76 -1.20 -7.17
N LYS A 58 11.99 -2.43 -6.76
CA LYS A 58 10.92 -3.39 -6.50
C LYS A 58 11.03 -3.73 -5.03
N HIS A 59 10.31 -3.01 -4.21
CA HIS A 59 10.49 -3.15 -2.76
C HIS A 59 9.52 -4.14 -2.16
N ALA A 60 8.22 -3.97 -2.42
CA ALA A 60 7.21 -4.81 -1.81
C ALA A 60 5.94 -4.73 -2.63
N LYS A 61 4.99 -5.59 -2.30
CA LYS A 61 3.66 -5.50 -2.88
C LYS A 61 2.64 -5.73 -1.77
N ILE A 62 1.50 -5.09 -1.92
CA ILE A 62 0.37 -5.24 -1.01
C ILE A 62 -0.80 -5.69 -1.86
N TRP A 63 -1.54 -6.69 -1.37
CA TRP A 63 -2.73 -7.13 -2.11
C TRP A 63 -3.82 -7.50 -1.13
N GLU A 64 -5.03 -7.53 -1.65
CA GLU A 64 -6.19 -7.90 -0.88
C GLU A 64 -6.66 -9.25 -1.37
N GLU A 65 -6.94 -10.14 -0.44
CA GLU A 65 -7.37 -11.49 -0.76
C GLU A 65 -8.41 -11.90 0.26
N GLU A 66 -9.62 -12.13 -0.22
CA GLU A 66 -10.72 -12.56 0.65
C GLU A 66 -10.95 -11.61 1.81
N GLY A 67 -10.90 -10.33 1.52
CA GLY A 67 -11.16 -9.33 2.53
C GLY A 67 -9.99 -9.00 3.45
N GLU A 68 -8.86 -9.63 3.25
CA GLU A 68 -7.69 -9.40 4.07
C GLU A 68 -6.55 -8.86 3.24
N TYR A 69 -5.68 -8.09 3.88
CA TYR A 69 -4.56 -7.48 3.18
C TYR A 69 -3.27 -8.16 3.56
N TRP A 70 -2.41 -8.31 2.57
CA TRP A 70 -1.11 -8.95 2.75
C TRP A 70 -0.03 -8.05 2.19
N ILE A 71 1.16 -8.16 2.74
CA ILE A 71 2.32 -7.46 2.18
C ILE A 71 3.46 -8.47 2.04
N GLU A 72 4.21 -8.35 0.96
CA GLU A 72 5.32 -9.24 0.71
C GLU A 72 6.51 -8.42 0.22
N ASP A 73 7.68 -8.69 0.80
CA ASP A 73 8.92 -8.06 0.37
C ASP A 73 9.38 -8.72 -0.91
N LEU A 74 9.80 -7.93 -1.88
CA LEU A 74 10.21 -8.44 -3.18
C LEU A 74 11.71 -8.47 -3.34
N GLY A 75 12.42 -8.77 -2.24
CA GLY A 75 13.88 -8.82 -2.30
C GLY A 75 14.52 -7.47 -2.10
N SER A 76 13.91 -6.61 -1.32
CA SER A 76 14.44 -5.28 -1.11
C SER A 76 15.74 -5.32 -0.32
N ARG A 77 16.53 -4.27 -0.49
CA ARG A 77 17.82 -4.21 0.18
C ARG A 77 17.68 -4.00 1.68
N LEU A 78 16.78 -3.15 2.10
CA LEU A 78 16.64 -2.83 3.52
C LEU A 78 15.50 -3.56 4.20
N GLY A 79 14.70 -4.29 3.43
CA GLY A 79 13.61 -5.07 4.00
C GLY A 79 12.33 -4.30 4.12
N THR A 80 11.28 -5.04 4.43
CA THR A 80 9.95 -4.49 4.68
C THR A 80 9.64 -4.79 6.13
N TRP A 81 9.26 -3.76 6.87
CA TRP A 81 9.07 -3.86 8.31
C TRP A 81 7.60 -3.60 8.65
N VAL A 82 7.05 -4.43 9.50
CA VAL A 82 5.66 -4.26 9.94
C VAL A 82 5.65 -4.22 11.46
N ASN A 83 5.22 -3.10 12.00
CA ASN A 83 5.17 -2.86 13.45
C ASN A 83 6.52 -3.13 14.10
N GLY A 84 7.59 -2.73 13.39
CA GLY A 84 8.95 -2.84 13.94
C GLY A 84 9.64 -4.15 13.70
N LEU A 85 9.00 -5.09 13.01
CA LEU A 85 9.61 -6.39 12.75
C LEU A 85 9.77 -6.59 11.25
N ARG A 86 10.94 -7.05 10.84
CA ARG A 86 11.19 -7.32 9.43
C ARG A 86 10.42 -8.54 9.00
N ARG A 87 9.68 -8.41 7.89
CA ARG A 87 8.82 -9.50 7.42
C ARG A 87 9.04 -9.76 5.95
N THR A 88 8.99 -11.03 5.59
CA THR A 88 9.02 -11.41 4.19
C THR A 88 7.62 -11.39 3.61
N LYS A 89 6.65 -11.91 4.36
CA LYS A 89 5.27 -11.92 3.94
C LYS A 89 4.41 -12.02 5.18
N ILE A 90 3.43 -11.15 5.30
CA ILE A 90 2.59 -11.13 6.49
C ILE A 90 1.26 -10.47 6.16
N LYS A 91 0.23 -10.85 6.89
CA LYS A 91 -1.05 -10.21 6.82
C LYS A 91 -0.98 -8.88 7.58
N VAL A 92 -1.55 -7.84 7.00
CA VAL A 92 -1.55 -6.52 7.63
C VAL A 92 -2.97 -6.04 7.82
N LYS A 93 -3.17 -5.18 8.79
CA LYS A 93 -4.47 -4.61 9.11
C LYS A 93 -4.41 -3.11 8.99
N PHE A 94 -5.58 -2.50 8.94
CA PHE A 94 -5.65 -1.05 8.94
C PHE A 94 -4.99 -0.54 10.23
N GLY A 95 -4.14 0.46 10.08
CA GLY A 95 -3.45 1.01 11.22
C GLY A 95 -2.11 0.38 11.53
N ASP A 96 -1.80 -0.78 10.94
CA ASP A 96 -0.46 -1.35 11.13
C ASP A 96 0.56 -0.40 10.53
N ARG A 97 1.71 -0.34 11.18
CA ARG A 97 2.79 0.54 10.76
C ARG A 97 3.72 -0.23 9.85
N ILE A 98 3.78 0.17 8.59
CA ILE A 98 4.63 -0.48 7.60
C ILE A 98 5.77 0.47 7.27
N THR A 99 6.98 -0.04 7.23
CA THR A 99 8.14 0.77 6.89
C THR A 99 8.89 0.14 5.74
N VAL A 100 9.10 0.93 4.70
CA VAL A 100 9.92 0.53 3.55
C VAL A 100 10.94 1.65 3.38
N GLY A 101 12.23 1.30 3.47
CA GLY A 101 13.25 2.32 3.46
C GLY A 101 13.08 3.24 4.66
N LYS A 102 12.91 4.51 4.40
CA LYS A 102 12.64 5.50 5.43
C LYS A 102 11.22 6.02 5.37
N THR A 103 10.39 5.40 4.55
CA THR A 103 9.02 5.83 4.36
C THR A 103 8.09 4.94 5.18
N ARG A 104 7.14 5.55 5.86
CA ARG A 104 6.14 4.85 6.64
C ARG A 104 4.84 4.80 5.87
N LEU A 105 4.21 3.64 5.85
CA LEU A 105 2.96 3.44 5.14
C LEU A 105 1.91 2.95 6.11
N GLN A 106 0.67 3.35 5.89
CA GLN A 106 -0.47 2.83 6.61
C GLN A 106 -1.62 2.64 5.65
N LEU A 107 -2.31 1.52 5.81
CA LEU A 107 -3.51 1.26 5.02
C LEU A 107 -4.72 1.84 5.73
N LEU A 108 -5.62 2.42 4.96
CA LEU A 108 -6.86 2.93 5.49
C LEU A 108 -8.03 2.29 4.75
N PRO A 109 -9.18 2.16 5.40
CA PRO A 109 -10.37 1.65 4.72
C PRO A 109 -10.73 2.54 3.54
N SER A 110 -11.15 1.92 2.46
CA SER A 110 -11.32 2.67 1.23
C SER A 110 -12.52 3.59 1.26
N ASN A 111 -13.51 3.28 2.02
CA ASN A 111 -14.72 4.09 1.98
C ASN A 111 -14.94 4.88 3.25
N VAL A 112 -13.88 5.08 3.99
CA VAL A 112 -14.02 5.84 5.22
C VAL A 112 -14.58 7.21 4.99
N GLY A 113 -14.10 7.87 3.97
CA GLY A 113 -14.56 9.21 3.74
C GLY A 113 -16.02 9.27 3.41
N GLU A 114 -16.50 8.29 2.72
CA GLU A 114 -17.89 8.29 2.34
C GLU A 114 -18.77 8.10 3.52
N LEU A 115 -18.39 7.24 4.40
CA LEU A 115 -19.19 7.00 5.56
C LEU A 115 -19.30 8.22 6.43
N SER A 116 -18.23 8.94 6.51
CA SER A 116 -18.25 10.09 7.40
C SER A 116 -19.14 11.18 6.92
N LYS A 117 -19.56 11.16 5.69
CA LYS A 117 -20.40 12.19 5.21
C LYS A 117 -21.79 12.07 5.67
N GLU A 118 -22.16 10.96 6.12
CA GLU A 118 -23.50 10.79 6.57
C GLU A 118 -23.75 11.43 7.88
#